data_78a36d9835846bbb0be626ed0c286f5c
#
_entry.id   78a36d9835846bbb0be626ed0c286f5c
#
_cell.length_a   1.000
_cell.length_b   1.000
_cell.length_c   1.000
_cell.angle_alpha   90.00
_cell.angle_beta   90.00
_cell.angle_gamma   90.00
#
_symmetry.space_group_name_H-M   'P 1'
#
loop_
_entity.id
_entity.type
_entity.pdbx_description
1 polymer ?
#
loop_
_entity_poly.entity_id
_entity_poly.type
_entity_poly.pdbx_seq_one_letter_code
_entity_poly.pdbx_strand_id
1 'polypeptide(L)'
;MSYSSSGQRRGRALPPSIQKNDKLAYILIFTVSIIVFVAVAFLSRIEVKVNLGFDKHIFARLNALINTFVALLLLGALYAAKDKRYRTHKKLMLWAIGFSVLFLVSYICHHLFTGETTYGGSGLIKIVYYFILITHIVLAGLILPFILFTAYRGLTAEFHKHKKLARITWPLWFYVAVTGVIVFLMVSPYYT
;
A
#
# COMPACT_ATOMS: atom_id res chain seq x y z
N MET A 1 -15.53 -45.80 6.08
CA MET A 1 -14.24 -45.15 5.82
C MET A 1 -14.47 -43.96 4.88
N SER A 2 -14.51 -42.76 5.46
CA SER A 2 -14.77 -41.51 4.72
C SER A 2 -13.42 -40.93 4.29
N TYR A 3 -13.10 -40.98 3.00
CA TYR A 3 -11.89 -40.38 2.44
C TYR A 3 -12.06 -38.88 2.38
N SER A 4 -11.27 -38.17 3.20
CA SER A 4 -11.22 -36.71 3.28
C SER A 4 -10.82 -36.09 1.94
N SER A 5 -11.70 -35.30 1.35
CA SER A 5 -11.56 -34.61 0.06
C SER A 5 -10.70 -33.31 0.12
N SER A 6 -9.70 -33.26 1.01
CA SER A 6 -8.88 -32.03 1.21
C SER A 6 -7.79 -31.78 0.16
N GLY A 7 -7.48 -32.76 -0.68
CA GLY A 7 -6.36 -32.70 -1.64
C GLY A 7 -6.61 -31.95 -2.96
N GLN A 8 -7.87 -31.69 -3.32
CA GLN A 8 -8.23 -31.28 -4.71
C GLN A 8 -8.37 -29.77 -4.97
N ARG A 9 -8.03 -28.91 -4.01
CA ARG A 9 -8.26 -27.44 -4.13
C ARG A 9 -7.04 -26.61 -4.51
N ARG A 10 -5.85 -27.21 -4.62
CA ARG A 10 -4.63 -26.52 -5.06
C ARG A 10 -4.60 -26.42 -6.58
N GLY A 11 -4.47 -25.20 -7.10
CA GLY A 11 -4.21 -24.95 -8.52
C GLY A 11 -5.42 -24.65 -9.41
N ARG A 12 -6.66 -24.78 -8.93
CA ARG A 12 -7.84 -24.42 -9.72
C ARG A 12 -7.96 -22.89 -9.83
N ALA A 13 -8.08 -22.38 -11.06
CA ALA A 13 -8.33 -20.96 -11.29
C ALA A 13 -9.64 -20.53 -10.61
N LEU A 14 -9.63 -19.33 -10.00
CA LEU A 14 -10.81 -18.79 -9.34
C LEU A 14 -11.78 -18.21 -10.38
N PRO A 15 -13.11 -18.35 -10.17
CA PRO A 15 -14.08 -17.66 -11.00
C PRO A 15 -13.97 -16.13 -10.82
N PRO A 16 -14.47 -15.34 -11.80
CA PRO A 16 -14.52 -13.90 -11.67
C PRO A 16 -15.36 -13.50 -10.44
N SER A 17 -14.93 -12.45 -9.74
CA SER A 17 -15.60 -11.92 -8.56
C SER A 17 -16.45 -10.70 -8.87
N ILE A 18 -16.13 -10.04 -9.99
CA ILE A 18 -16.85 -8.88 -10.51
C ILE A 18 -17.00 -9.06 -12.04
N GLN A 19 -18.05 -8.46 -12.60
CA GLN A 19 -18.23 -8.41 -14.02
C GLN A 19 -17.20 -7.49 -14.67
N LYS A 20 -16.69 -7.88 -15.83
CA LYS A 20 -15.72 -7.09 -16.56
C LYS A 20 -16.40 -5.90 -17.23
N ASN A 21 -15.90 -4.70 -16.92
CA ASN A 21 -16.23 -3.46 -17.62
C ASN A 21 -14.98 -2.59 -17.69
N ASP A 22 -14.20 -2.75 -18.75
CA ASP A 22 -12.91 -2.07 -18.89
C ASP A 22 -13.07 -0.55 -18.91
N LYS A 23 -14.08 -0.02 -19.61
CA LYS A 23 -14.31 1.43 -19.71
C LYS A 23 -14.57 2.05 -18.34
N LEU A 24 -15.48 1.46 -17.57
CA LEU A 24 -15.79 1.93 -16.22
C LEU A 24 -14.57 1.80 -15.28
N ALA A 25 -13.85 0.67 -15.35
CA ALA A 25 -12.67 0.44 -14.55
C ALA A 25 -11.57 1.48 -14.81
N TYR A 26 -11.29 1.80 -16.09
CA TYR A 26 -10.32 2.84 -16.43
C TYR A 26 -10.73 4.20 -15.87
N ILE A 27 -11.98 4.61 -16.07
CA ILE A 27 -12.49 5.89 -15.56
C ILE A 27 -12.34 5.95 -14.05
N LEU A 28 -12.84 4.94 -13.31
CA LEU A 28 -12.81 4.94 -11.85
C LEU A 28 -11.38 4.91 -11.30
N ILE A 29 -10.50 4.06 -11.85
CA ILE A 29 -9.12 3.93 -11.37
C ILE A 29 -8.35 5.24 -11.56
N PHE A 30 -8.44 5.85 -12.75
CA PHE A 30 -7.74 7.11 -13.00
C PHE A 30 -8.34 8.26 -12.17
N THR A 31 -9.68 8.36 -12.09
CA THR A 31 -10.33 9.41 -11.29
C THR A 31 -9.93 9.31 -9.83
N VAL A 32 -10.02 8.11 -9.21
CA VAL A 32 -9.63 7.92 -7.82
C VAL A 32 -8.14 8.20 -7.63
N SER A 33 -7.28 7.73 -8.54
CA SER A 33 -5.83 7.95 -8.44
C SER A 33 -5.46 9.42 -8.53
N ILE A 34 -6.11 10.18 -9.42
CA ILE A 34 -5.88 11.62 -9.58
C ILE A 34 -6.39 12.37 -8.34
N ILE A 35 -7.59 12.04 -7.85
CA ILE A 35 -8.15 12.68 -6.65
C ILE A 35 -7.21 12.46 -5.45
N VAL A 36 -6.77 11.23 -5.22
CA VAL A 36 -5.85 10.91 -4.12
C VAL A 36 -4.51 11.63 -4.29
N PHE A 37 -3.93 11.60 -5.50
CA PHE A 37 -2.68 12.28 -5.78
C PHE A 37 -2.77 13.79 -5.53
N VAL A 38 -3.82 14.44 -6.03
CA VAL A 38 -4.07 15.88 -5.84
C VAL A 38 -4.29 16.18 -4.34
N ALA A 39 -5.13 15.38 -3.66
CA ALA A 39 -5.38 15.56 -2.24
C ALA A 39 -4.07 15.49 -1.42
N VAL A 40 -3.23 14.48 -1.66
CA VAL A 40 -1.95 14.31 -0.98
C VAL A 40 -0.98 15.45 -1.33
N ALA A 41 -0.91 15.88 -2.60
CA ALA A 41 -0.03 16.97 -3.02
C ALA A 41 -0.41 18.34 -2.40
N PHE A 42 -1.70 18.58 -2.18
CA PHE A 42 -2.19 19.80 -1.52
C PHE A 42 -2.12 19.73 0.00
N LEU A 43 -2.04 18.53 0.57
CA LEU A 43 -2.08 18.31 2.00
C LEU A 43 -0.91 18.99 2.74
N SER A 44 0.28 19.05 2.12
CA SER A 44 1.46 19.74 2.65
C SER A 44 1.29 21.28 2.75
N ARG A 45 0.22 21.82 2.17
CA ARG A 45 -0.10 23.25 2.20
C ARG A 45 -1.13 23.63 3.26
N ILE A 46 -1.73 22.65 3.91
CA ILE A 46 -2.84 22.81 4.85
C ILE A 46 -2.39 22.28 6.20
N GLU A 47 -2.21 23.16 7.17
CA GLU A 47 -1.97 22.80 8.57
C GLU A 47 -3.16 23.25 9.41
N VAL A 48 -3.80 22.28 10.10
CA VAL A 48 -4.92 22.55 11.00
C VAL A 48 -4.39 22.58 12.44
N LYS A 49 -4.27 23.78 13.02
CA LYS A 49 -3.83 23.95 14.41
C LYS A 49 -4.97 23.63 15.37
N VAL A 50 -5.10 22.36 15.73
CA VAL A 50 -6.06 21.89 16.75
C VAL A 50 -5.29 21.22 17.89
N ASN A 51 -5.68 21.56 19.11
CA ASN A 51 -5.21 20.82 20.28
C ASN A 51 -6.07 19.55 20.41
N LEU A 52 -5.50 18.39 20.02
CA LEU A 52 -6.20 17.12 20.04
C LEU A 52 -6.25 16.46 21.41
N GLY A 53 -5.54 17.03 22.42
CA GLY A 53 -5.45 16.43 23.76
C GLY A 53 -4.63 15.13 23.83
N PHE A 54 -4.00 14.71 22.73
CA PHE A 54 -3.13 13.53 22.65
C PHE A 54 -1.92 13.80 21.72
N ASP A 55 -0.92 12.90 21.80
CA ASP A 55 0.29 12.99 20.96
C ASP A 55 -0.04 12.81 19.46
N LYS A 56 0.13 13.86 18.68
CA LYS A 56 -0.14 13.90 17.23
C LYS A 56 0.72 12.88 16.45
N HIS A 57 1.88 12.50 16.96
CA HIS A 57 2.78 11.53 16.33
C HIS A 57 2.26 10.09 16.39
N ILE A 58 1.13 9.84 17.07
CA ILE A 58 0.45 8.55 17.04
C ILE A 58 0.10 8.12 15.62
N PHE A 59 -0.28 9.06 14.74
CA PHE A 59 -0.58 8.76 13.33
C PHE A 59 0.67 8.28 12.58
N ALA A 60 1.84 8.86 12.85
CA ALA A 60 3.09 8.39 12.23
C ALA A 60 3.45 6.97 12.67
N ARG A 61 3.26 6.65 13.98
CA ARG A 61 3.46 5.29 14.51
C ARG A 61 2.47 4.30 13.89
N LEU A 62 1.20 4.69 13.76
CA LEU A 62 0.17 3.88 13.10
C LEU A 62 0.52 3.64 11.61
N ASN A 63 0.99 4.66 10.91
CA ASN A 63 1.42 4.54 9.53
C ASN A 63 2.55 3.53 9.36
N ALA A 64 3.56 3.56 10.24
CA ALA A 64 4.67 2.59 10.22
C ALA A 64 4.17 1.17 10.53
N LEU A 65 3.29 1.02 11.52
CA LEU A 65 2.69 -0.26 11.89
C LEU A 65 1.86 -0.84 10.73
N ILE A 66 0.98 -0.04 10.13
CA ILE A 66 0.15 -0.45 8.99
C ILE A 66 1.04 -0.87 7.81
N ASN A 67 2.06 -0.10 7.46
CA ASN A 67 2.99 -0.44 6.39
C ASN A 67 3.75 -1.74 6.67
N THR A 68 4.10 -2.02 7.92
CA THR A 68 4.69 -3.31 8.33
C THR A 68 3.72 -4.46 8.05
N PHE A 69 2.43 -4.32 8.42
CA PHE A 69 1.41 -5.33 8.11
C PHE A 69 1.22 -5.49 6.60
N VAL A 70 1.18 -4.40 5.83
CA VAL A 70 1.09 -4.46 4.36
C VAL A 70 2.27 -5.24 3.79
N ALA A 71 3.51 -4.97 4.22
CA ALA A 71 4.69 -5.68 3.75
C ALA A 71 4.60 -7.19 4.06
N LEU A 72 4.19 -7.57 5.27
CA LEU A 72 4.00 -8.98 5.66
C LEU A 72 2.89 -9.66 4.84
N LEU A 73 1.77 -8.97 4.62
CA LEU A 73 0.68 -9.48 3.78
C LEU A 73 1.11 -9.69 2.33
N LEU A 74 1.92 -8.78 1.78
CA LEU A 74 2.47 -8.91 0.42
C LEU A 74 3.41 -10.10 0.29
N LEU A 75 4.27 -10.36 1.29
CA LEU A 75 5.13 -11.55 1.32
C LEU A 75 4.30 -12.82 1.41
N GLY A 76 3.34 -12.88 2.34
CA GLY A 76 2.44 -14.01 2.50
C GLY A 76 1.60 -14.28 1.24
N ALA A 77 1.12 -13.21 0.57
CA ALA A 77 0.37 -13.31 -0.68
C ALA A 77 1.25 -13.85 -1.82
N LEU A 78 2.50 -13.40 -1.93
CA LEU A 78 3.44 -13.90 -2.92
C LEU A 78 3.72 -15.40 -2.69
N TYR A 79 3.98 -15.79 -1.44
CA TYR A 79 4.18 -17.20 -1.08
C TYR A 79 2.95 -18.05 -1.43
N ALA A 80 1.75 -17.59 -1.06
CA ALA A 80 0.51 -18.28 -1.38
C ALA A 80 0.27 -18.40 -2.90
N ALA A 81 0.66 -17.40 -3.70
CA ALA A 81 0.59 -17.46 -5.17
C ALA A 81 1.55 -18.51 -5.75
N LYS A 82 2.80 -18.55 -5.26
CA LYS A 82 3.81 -19.54 -5.67
C LYS A 82 3.39 -20.96 -5.33
N ASP A 83 2.75 -21.16 -4.16
CA ASP A 83 2.21 -22.46 -3.71
C ASP A 83 0.82 -22.78 -4.32
N LYS A 84 0.37 -22.02 -5.33
CA LYS A 84 -0.93 -22.21 -6.02
C LYS A 84 -2.15 -22.14 -5.10
N ARG A 85 -2.03 -21.54 -3.91
CA ARG A 85 -3.12 -21.30 -2.95
C ARG A 85 -3.84 -20.00 -3.29
N TYR A 86 -4.50 -19.94 -4.44
CA TYR A 86 -5.05 -18.70 -5.00
C TYR A 86 -6.15 -18.05 -4.15
N ARG A 87 -6.93 -18.84 -3.37
CA ARG A 87 -7.90 -18.28 -2.41
C ARG A 87 -7.23 -17.51 -1.28
N THR A 88 -6.15 -18.07 -0.73
CA THR A 88 -5.35 -17.41 0.33
C THR A 88 -4.67 -16.15 -0.22
N HIS A 89 -4.05 -16.26 -1.41
CA HIS A 89 -3.47 -15.10 -2.11
C HIS A 89 -4.50 -13.97 -2.24
N LYS A 90 -5.69 -14.26 -2.77
CA LYS A 90 -6.76 -13.27 -2.91
C LYS A 90 -7.13 -12.60 -1.58
N LYS A 91 -7.33 -13.40 -0.51
CA LYS A 91 -7.66 -12.85 0.81
C LYS A 91 -6.57 -11.93 1.34
N LEU A 92 -5.30 -12.35 1.29
CA LEU A 92 -4.16 -11.54 1.76
C LEU A 92 -4.01 -10.25 0.95
N MET A 93 -4.21 -10.30 -0.39
CA MET A 93 -4.16 -9.09 -1.22
C MET A 93 -5.31 -8.13 -0.92
N LEU A 94 -6.52 -8.61 -0.65
CA LEU A 94 -7.64 -7.75 -0.25
C LEU A 94 -7.39 -7.09 1.11
N TRP A 95 -6.81 -7.83 2.07
CA TRP A 95 -6.38 -7.25 3.35
C TRP A 95 -5.27 -6.20 3.15
N ALA A 96 -4.28 -6.46 2.30
CA ALA A 96 -3.23 -5.48 1.99
C ALA A 96 -3.81 -4.19 1.40
N ILE A 97 -4.79 -4.29 0.49
CA ILE A 97 -5.50 -3.12 -0.06
C ILE A 97 -6.27 -2.39 1.06
N GLY A 98 -7.02 -3.11 1.91
CA GLY A 98 -7.76 -2.52 3.02
C GLY A 98 -6.85 -1.76 4.00
N PHE A 99 -5.72 -2.35 4.39
CA PHE A 99 -4.72 -1.67 5.22
C PHE A 99 -4.09 -0.47 4.51
N SER A 100 -3.88 -0.52 3.17
CA SER A 100 -3.36 0.64 2.43
C SER A 100 -4.37 1.79 2.36
N VAL A 101 -5.67 1.51 2.34
CA VAL A 101 -6.71 2.55 2.48
C VAL A 101 -6.67 3.15 3.89
N LEU A 102 -6.56 2.32 4.92
CA LEU A 102 -6.41 2.78 6.31
C LEU A 102 -5.15 3.63 6.50
N PHE A 103 -4.02 3.19 5.90
CA PHE A 103 -2.79 3.98 5.85
C PHE A 103 -3.05 5.37 5.25
N LEU A 104 -3.73 5.46 4.11
CA LEU A 104 -4.00 6.74 3.44
C LEU A 104 -4.80 7.68 4.35
N VAL A 105 -5.83 7.20 5.04
CA VAL A 105 -6.62 7.99 6.00
C VAL A 105 -5.73 8.48 7.15
N SER A 106 -4.96 7.58 7.77
CA SER A 106 -4.05 7.91 8.87
C SER A 106 -2.95 8.89 8.42
N TYR A 107 -2.44 8.75 7.18
CA TYR A 107 -1.47 9.65 6.59
C TYR A 107 -2.02 11.07 6.40
N ILE A 108 -3.27 11.19 5.92
CA ILE A 108 -3.96 12.47 5.79
C ILE A 108 -4.11 13.12 7.17
N CYS A 109 -4.55 12.39 8.17
CA CYS A 109 -4.67 12.90 9.55
C CYS A 109 -3.30 13.34 10.08
N HIS A 110 -2.24 12.56 9.86
CA HIS A 110 -0.88 12.93 10.29
C HIS A 110 -0.46 14.27 9.72
N HIS A 111 -0.55 14.46 8.40
CA HIS A 111 -0.14 15.70 7.75
C HIS A 111 -1.00 16.90 8.14
N LEU A 112 -2.31 16.71 8.32
CA LEU A 112 -3.21 17.80 8.75
C LEU A 112 -2.90 18.32 10.15
N PHE A 113 -2.49 17.44 11.08
CA PHE A 113 -2.39 17.79 12.50
C PHE A 113 -0.95 17.96 13.00
N THR A 114 0.04 17.40 12.31
CA THR A 114 1.44 17.40 12.79
C THR A 114 2.33 18.36 12.01
N GLY A 115 1.95 18.69 10.75
CA GLY A 115 2.83 19.44 9.85
C GLY A 115 4.04 18.62 9.39
N GLU A 116 5.07 19.31 8.93
CA GLU A 116 6.30 18.67 8.43
C GLU A 116 7.37 18.60 9.52
N THR A 117 7.99 17.43 9.66
CA THR A 117 9.15 17.25 10.55
C THR A 117 10.43 17.23 9.74
N THR A 118 11.36 18.13 10.08
CA THR A 118 12.67 18.19 9.43
C THR A 118 13.60 17.12 10.02
N TYR A 119 14.28 16.36 9.15
CA TYR A 119 15.27 15.40 9.57
C TYR A 119 16.52 16.11 10.14
N GLY A 120 16.81 15.88 11.41
CA GLY A 120 17.90 16.54 12.15
C GLY A 120 19.27 15.85 12.03
N GLY A 121 19.40 14.72 11.32
CA GLY A 121 20.68 14.04 11.13
C GLY A 121 21.63 14.76 10.19
N SER A 122 22.91 14.35 10.21
CA SER A 122 23.99 14.96 9.40
C SER A 122 24.80 13.92 8.62
N GLY A 123 25.71 14.38 7.77
CA GLY A 123 26.63 13.54 7.03
C GLY A 123 25.95 12.57 6.05
N LEU A 124 26.54 11.38 5.84
CA LEU A 124 26.08 10.38 4.89
C LEU A 124 24.66 9.89 5.20
N ILE A 125 24.31 9.77 6.48
CA ILE A 125 22.98 9.28 6.90
C ILE A 125 21.87 10.22 6.41
N LYS A 126 22.13 11.54 6.41
CA LYS A 126 21.18 12.54 5.87
C LYS A 126 20.96 12.33 4.37
N ILE A 127 22.00 12.03 3.61
CA ILE A 127 21.92 11.78 2.16
C ILE A 127 21.09 10.52 1.91
N VAL A 128 21.35 9.42 2.66
CA VAL A 128 20.60 8.16 2.57
C VAL A 128 19.13 8.38 2.91
N TYR A 129 18.84 9.13 3.98
CA TYR A 129 17.47 9.45 4.36
C TYR A 129 16.71 10.13 3.23
N TYR A 130 17.25 11.22 2.68
CA TYR A 130 16.56 11.96 1.61
C TYR A 130 16.46 11.15 0.32
N PHE A 131 17.43 10.31 -0.01
CA PHE A 131 17.34 9.40 -1.15
C PHE A 131 16.17 8.42 -0.99
N ILE A 132 16.05 7.77 0.19
CA ILE A 132 14.95 6.85 0.48
C ILE A 132 13.62 7.60 0.50
N LEU A 133 13.56 8.77 1.13
CA LEU A 133 12.35 9.59 1.22
C LEU A 133 11.85 10.00 -0.17
N ILE A 134 12.72 10.53 -1.04
CA ILE A 134 12.34 11.00 -2.38
C ILE A 134 11.85 9.84 -3.22
N THR A 135 12.59 8.72 -3.26
CA THR A 135 12.17 7.54 -4.02
C THR A 135 10.87 6.94 -3.49
N HIS A 136 10.69 6.92 -2.17
CA HIS A 136 9.44 6.49 -1.53
C HIS A 136 8.27 7.37 -1.96
N ILE A 137 8.38 8.70 -1.86
CA ILE A 137 7.28 9.64 -2.20
C ILE A 137 6.90 9.51 -3.68
N VAL A 138 7.89 9.49 -4.58
CA VAL A 138 7.63 9.35 -6.02
C VAL A 138 6.90 8.04 -6.33
N LEU A 139 7.38 6.93 -5.78
CA LEU A 139 6.76 5.63 -6.02
C LEU A 139 5.40 5.49 -5.31
N ALA A 140 5.24 6.04 -4.12
CA ALA A 140 3.95 6.07 -3.42
C ALA A 140 2.88 6.84 -4.21
N GLY A 141 3.26 7.94 -4.86
CA GLY A 141 2.36 8.70 -5.74
C GLY A 141 1.94 7.92 -6.99
N LEU A 142 2.82 7.06 -7.50
CA LEU A 142 2.58 6.33 -8.76
C LEU A 142 1.94 4.95 -8.54
N ILE A 143 2.09 4.33 -7.37
CA ILE A 143 1.74 2.91 -7.18
C ILE A 143 0.23 2.65 -7.17
N LEU A 144 -0.60 3.61 -6.76
CA LEU A 144 -2.04 3.41 -6.58
C LEU A 144 -2.75 2.91 -7.84
N PRO A 145 -2.61 3.53 -9.03
CA PRO A 145 -3.25 3.00 -10.23
C PRO A 145 -2.75 1.60 -10.58
N PHE A 146 -1.47 1.27 -10.36
CA PHE A 146 -0.95 -0.08 -10.60
C PHE A 146 -1.60 -1.12 -9.68
N ILE A 147 -1.79 -0.81 -8.39
CA ILE A 147 -2.48 -1.69 -7.44
C ILE A 147 -3.91 -1.95 -7.92
N LEU A 148 -4.65 -0.87 -8.24
CA LEU A 148 -6.06 -0.97 -8.63
C LEU A 148 -6.24 -1.72 -9.95
N PHE A 149 -5.41 -1.46 -10.98
CA PHE A 149 -5.46 -2.23 -12.22
C PHE A 149 -5.09 -3.69 -12.02
N THR A 150 -4.06 -3.98 -11.22
CA THR A 150 -3.67 -5.36 -10.92
C THR A 150 -4.78 -6.10 -10.20
N ALA A 151 -5.42 -5.47 -9.20
CA ALA A 151 -6.56 -6.02 -8.49
C ALA A 151 -7.75 -6.26 -9.43
N TYR A 152 -8.10 -5.28 -10.26
CA TYR A 152 -9.18 -5.38 -11.24
C TYR A 152 -8.99 -6.59 -12.16
N ARG A 153 -7.80 -6.75 -12.76
CA ARG A 153 -7.50 -7.90 -13.64
C ARG A 153 -7.59 -9.24 -12.91
N GLY A 154 -7.19 -9.28 -11.64
CA GLY A 154 -7.35 -10.49 -10.81
C GLY A 154 -8.81 -10.82 -10.48
N LEU A 155 -9.61 -9.79 -10.15
CA LEU A 155 -11.03 -9.94 -9.79
C LEU A 155 -11.93 -10.29 -10.98
N THR A 156 -11.55 -9.86 -12.19
CA THR A 156 -12.22 -10.22 -13.45
C THR A 156 -11.72 -11.53 -14.07
N ALA A 157 -10.87 -12.29 -13.35
CA ALA A 157 -10.25 -13.55 -13.79
C ALA A 157 -9.37 -13.43 -15.06
N GLU A 158 -8.88 -12.23 -15.41
CA GLU A 158 -7.91 -12.02 -16.49
C GLU A 158 -6.48 -12.31 -16.01
N PHE A 159 -6.21 -13.54 -15.57
CA PHE A 159 -4.98 -13.93 -14.86
C PHE A 159 -3.70 -13.71 -15.64
N HIS A 160 -3.73 -13.76 -16.98
CA HIS A 160 -2.55 -13.45 -17.79
C HIS A 160 -2.16 -11.98 -17.64
N LYS A 161 -3.13 -11.06 -17.75
CA LYS A 161 -2.92 -9.61 -17.58
C LYS A 161 -2.56 -9.28 -16.12
N HIS A 162 -3.25 -9.92 -15.15
CA HIS A 162 -2.93 -9.80 -13.74
C HIS A 162 -1.46 -10.15 -13.46
N LYS A 163 -0.96 -11.29 -13.92
CA LYS A 163 0.43 -11.70 -13.71
C LYS A 163 1.44 -10.73 -14.33
N LYS A 164 1.14 -10.20 -15.53
CA LYS A 164 2.01 -9.22 -16.19
C LYS A 164 2.14 -7.95 -15.35
N LEU A 165 1.02 -7.41 -14.87
CA LEU A 165 0.99 -6.22 -14.02
C LEU A 165 1.61 -6.52 -12.64
N ALA A 166 1.28 -7.64 -12.02
CA ALA A 166 1.78 -8.00 -10.69
C ALA A 166 3.30 -8.10 -10.61
N ARG A 167 3.99 -8.44 -11.70
CA ARG A 167 5.47 -8.48 -11.74
C ARG A 167 6.10 -7.10 -11.52
N ILE A 168 5.37 -6.03 -11.84
CA ILE A 168 5.80 -4.64 -11.63
C ILE A 168 5.20 -4.11 -10.32
N THR A 169 3.90 -4.29 -10.13
CA THR A 169 3.17 -3.76 -8.98
C THR A 169 3.69 -4.31 -7.66
N TRP A 170 3.95 -5.63 -7.58
CA TRP A 170 4.34 -6.24 -6.32
C TRP A 170 5.68 -5.70 -5.78
N PRO A 171 6.80 -5.68 -6.53
CA PRO A 171 8.06 -5.16 -6.01
C PRO A 171 8.00 -3.66 -5.69
N LEU A 172 7.29 -2.86 -6.49
CA LEU A 172 7.11 -1.44 -6.22
C LEU A 172 6.29 -1.20 -4.94
N TRP A 173 5.17 -1.93 -4.77
CA TRP A 173 4.34 -1.81 -3.58
C TRP A 173 5.07 -2.27 -2.32
N PHE A 174 5.80 -3.39 -2.41
CA PHE A 174 6.62 -3.88 -1.32
C PHE A 174 7.72 -2.87 -0.93
N TYR A 175 8.40 -2.29 -1.92
CA TYR A 175 9.37 -1.22 -1.69
C TYR A 175 8.75 -0.03 -0.94
N VAL A 176 7.61 0.47 -1.41
CA VAL A 176 6.90 1.59 -0.76
C VAL A 176 6.52 1.23 0.68
N ALA A 177 5.97 0.04 0.93
CA ALA A 177 5.59 -0.39 2.27
C ALA A 177 6.81 -0.46 3.22
N VAL A 178 7.92 -1.05 2.77
CA VAL A 178 9.15 -1.18 3.59
C VAL A 178 9.83 0.17 3.81
N THR A 179 10.00 0.96 2.76
CA THR A 179 10.66 2.27 2.87
C THR A 179 9.85 3.27 3.70
N GLY A 180 8.52 3.18 3.71
CA GLY A 180 7.69 3.97 4.63
C GLY A 180 8.01 3.70 6.11
N VAL A 181 8.26 2.43 6.47
CA VAL A 181 8.71 2.08 7.83
C VAL A 181 10.13 2.62 8.10
N ILE A 182 11.04 2.48 7.13
CA ILE A 182 12.42 2.97 7.26
C ILE A 182 12.44 4.49 7.45
N VAL A 183 11.70 5.23 6.64
CA VAL A 183 11.58 6.69 6.76
C VAL A 183 11.08 7.09 8.16
N PHE A 184 10.02 6.41 8.65
CA PHE A 184 9.52 6.64 10.01
C PHE A 184 10.60 6.39 11.07
N LEU A 185 11.29 5.26 11.02
CA LEU A 185 12.32 4.92 12.00
C LEU A 185 13.49 5.93 12.00
N MET A 186 13.83 6.46 10.83
CA MET A 186 14.90 7.45 10.71
C MET A 186 14.50 8.84 11.19
N VAL A 187 13.23 9.25 11.00
CA VAL A 187 12.77 10.61 11.37
C VAL A 187 12.21 10.67 12.79
N SER A 188 11.69 9.57 13.32
CA SER A 188 11.01 9.54 14.62
C SER A 188 11.82 10.07 15.80
N PRO A 189 13.19 9.95 15.87
CA PRO A 189 13.96 10.55 16.94
C PRO A 189 13.95 12.11 16.96
N TYR A 190 13.48 12.72 15.88
CA TYR A 190 13.43 14.19 15.70
C TYR A 190 12.00 14.75 15.83
N TYR A 191 11.05 13.95 16.28
CA TYR A 191 9.71 14.43 16.63
C TYR A 191 9.78 15.25 17.92
N THR A 192 9.25 16.48 17.87
CA THR A 192 9.19 17.43 19.00
C THR A 192 7.73 17.77 19.34
#